data_8ba203b96dff7c07ce9712abc3cea8c0
#
_entry.id   8ba203b96dff7c07ce9712abc3cea8c0
#
_cell.length_a   1.000
_cell.length_b   1.000
_cell.length_c   1.000
_cell.angle_alpha   90.00
_cell.angle_beta   90.00
_cell.angle_gamma   90.00
#
_symmetry.space_group_name_H-M   'P 1'
#
loop_
_entity.id
_entity.type
_entity.pdbx_description
1 polymer ?
#
loop_
_entity_poly.entity_id
_entity_poly.type
_entity_poly.pdbx_seq_one_letter_code
_entity_poly.pdbx_strand_id
1 'polypeptide(L)'
;ASGVVIEVTNRGAYALTAGHVCSDREAKNFLKNYEHEMIFNVLDINKESFPVKVVAIDHANDLCILRVQGIKKPAIKIASEAPEPGDRVYNLAAPTGIFDKNMIPIFEGFFNGSSKNRTIYSIPAKGGSSGSPILNHEGELIGMVSAAFIHFPNLAVSPKYEETISFIKNTIYFDRIKKLQDLGIMRKYG
;
A
#
# COMPACT_ATOMS: atom_id res chain seq x y z
N ALA A 1 -5.86 -8.83 0.97
CA ALA A 1 -5.06 -7.68 0.56
C ALA A 1 -3.67 -7.75 1.20
N SER A 2 -2.73 -7.06 0.64
CA SER A 2 -1.35 -6.95 1.11
C SER A 2 -1.00 -5.48 1.39
N GLY A 3 0.14 -5.24 2.02
CA GLY A 3 0.62 -3.90 2.28
C GLY A 3 2.10 -3.89 2.66
N VAL A 4 2.68 -2.72 2.80
CA VAL A 4 4.09 -2.55 3.15
C VAL A 4 4.28 -1.41 4.14
N VAL A 5 5.15 -1.61 5.13
CA VAL A 5 5.56 -0.56 6.06
C VAL A 5 6.47 0.43 5.34
N ILE A 6 6.08 1.69 5.30
CA ILE A 6 6.79 2.77 4.58
C ILE A 6 7.50 3.75 5.51
N GLU A 7 7.11 3.81 6.77
CA GLU A 7 7.79 4.63 7.77
C GLU A 7 7.48 4.16 9.19
N VAL A 8 8.50 4.11 10.04
CA VAL A 8 8.39 3.73 11.46
C VAL A 8 8.18 4.99 12.33
N THR A 9 7.35 4.88 13.35
CA THR A 9 7.09 5.92 14.35
C THR A 9 7.29 5.39 15.77
N ASN A 10 7.30 6.26 16.76
CA ASN A 10 7.43 5.87 18.17
C ASN A 10 6.28 4.97 18.68
N ARG A 11 5.13 4.97 17.99
CA ARG A 11 3.91 4.26 18.41
C ARG A 11 3.43 3.21 17.41
N GLY A 12 4.23 2.91 16.39
CA GLY A 12 3.88 1.98 15.32
C GLY A 12 4.50 2.39 13.99
N ALA A 13 3.72 2.34 12.91
CA ALA A 13 4.21 2.65 11.57
C ALA A 13 3.12 3.23 10.67
N TYR A 14 3.54 3.85 9.57
CA TYR A 14 2.70 4.05 8.40
C TYR A 14 2.88 2.87 7.45
N ALA A 15 1.78 2.41 6.87
CA ALA A 15 1.77 1.37 5.84
C ALA A 15 1.00 1.82 4.61
N LEU A 16 1.51 1.43 3.44
CA LEU A 16 0.88 1.63 2.14
C LEU A 16 0.10 0.37 1.75
N THR A 17 -1.09 0.55 1.21
CA THR A 17 -1.91 -0.49 0.58
C THR A 17 -2.77 0.11 -0.53
N ALA A 18 -3.55 -0.70 -1.23
CA ALA A 18 -4.45 -0.23 -2.28
C ALA A 18 -5.65 0.53 -1.71
N GLY A 19 -6.08 1.58 -2.40
CA GLY A 19 -7.18 2.46 -1.97
C GLY A 19 -8.50 1.74 -1.83
N HIS A 20 -8.84 0.82 -2.75
CA HIS A 20 -10.07 0.04 -2.69
C HIS A 20 -10.15 -0.88 -1.46
N VAL A 21 -9.02 -1.29 -0.89
CA VAL A 21 -8.94 -2.08 0.35
C VAL A 21 -9.41 -1.28 1.56
N CYS A 22 -9.17 0.03 1.55
CA CYS A 22 -9.53 0.94 2.63
C CYS A 22 -10.94 1.53 2.50
N SER A 23 -11.58 1.36 1.34
CA SER A 23 -12.90 1.93 1.09
C SER A 23 -13.99 0.93 1.49
N ASP A 24 -14.97 1.41 2.24
CA ASP A 24 -16.14 0.64 2.63
C ASP A 24 -17.24 0.59 1.54
N ARG A 25 -16.91 1.03 0.32
CA ARG A 25 -17.87 1.19 -0.79
C ARG A 25 -18.60 -0.10 -1.15
N GLU A 26 -17.89 -1.24 -1.14
CA GLU A 26 -18.49 -2.56 -1.39
C GLU A 26 -19.34 -3.03 -0.20
N ALA A 27 -18.83 -2.86 1.02
CA ALA A 27 -19.55 -3.22 2.23
C ALA A 27 -20.83 -2.39 2.39
N LYS A 28 -20.81 -1.08 2.12
CA LYS A 28 -22.00 -0.21 2.12
C LYS A 28 -23.06 -0.63 1.11
N ASN A 29 -22.65 -1.11 -0.05
CA ASN A 29 -23.60 -1.62 -1.05
C ASN A 29 -24.26 -2.94 -0.63
N PHE A 30 -23.55 -3.78 0.11
CA PHE A 30 -24.05 -5.07 0.58
C PHE A 30 -24.93 -4.96 1.83
N LEU A 31 -24.64 -3.97 2.70
CA LEU A 31 -25.21 -3.83 4.03
C LEU A 31 -26.11 -2.59 4.17
N LYS A 32 -26.81 -2.22 3.11
CA LYS A 32 -27.64 -0.99 3.02
C LYS A 32 -28.61 -0.75 4.18
N ASN A 33 -28.94 -1.76 4.99
CA ASN A 33 -29.96 -1.72 6.04
C ASN A 33 -29.42 -1.99 7.45
N TYR A 34 -28.10 -2.04 7.67
CA TYR A 34 -27.52 -2.32 8.98
C TYR A 34 -26.50 -1.25 9.35
N GLU A 35 -26.59 -0.74 10.59
CA GLU A 35 -25.49 0.02 11.20
C GLU A 35 -24.35 -0.97 11.46
N HIS A 36 -23.19 -0.73 10.83
CA HIS A 36 -22.00 -1.55 11.01
C HIS A 36 -20.75 -0.68 11.01
N GLU A 37 -19.83 -1.02 11.85
CA GLU A 37 -18.51 -0.45 11.90
C GLU A 37 -17.52 -1.42 11.26
N MET A 38 -16.76 -0.96 10.26
CA MET A 38 -15.70 -1.76 9.67
C MET A 38 -14.44 -1.64 10.51
N ILE A 39 -14.05 -2.73 11.15
CA ILE A 39 -12.81 -2.83 11.89
C ILE A 39 -11.75 -3.46 10.99
N PHE A 40 -10.68 -2.69 10.72
CA PHE A 40 -9.53 -3.17 9.97
C PHE A 40 -8.40 -3.55 10.92
N ASN A 41 -7.80 -4.71 10.67
CA ASN A 41 -6.55 -5.12 11.31
C ASN A 41 -5.54 -5.50 10.24
N VAL A 42 -4.27 -5.30 10.54
CA VAL A 42 -3.13 -5.79 9.75
C VAL A 42 -2.54 -6.99 10.46
N LEU A 43 -2.27 -8.05 9.70
CA LEU A 43 -1.46 -9.17 10.16
C LEU A 43 -0.03 -9.00 9.65
N ASP A 44 0.95 -9.14 10.53
CA ASP A 44 2.35 -9.21 10.11
C ASP A 44 2.73 -10.62 9.62
N ILE A 45 3.97 -10.79 9.22
CA ILE A 45 4.50 -12.10 8.77
C ILE A 45 4.48 -13.19 9.87
N ASN A 46 4.37 -12.80 11.14
CA ASN A 46 4.22 -13.74 12.26
C ASN A 46 2.75 -14.03 12.59
N LYS A 47 1.81 -13.50 11.80
CA LYS A 47 0.36 -13.54 12.04
C LYS A 47 -0.09 -12.81 13.31
N GLU A 48 0.73 -11.88 13.80
CA GLU A 48 0.32 -10.97 14.87
C GLU A 48 -0.61 -9.89 14.30
N SER A 49 -1.71 -9.62 15.01
CA SER A 49 -2.73 -8.67 14.59
C SER A 49 -2.51 -7.30 15.21
N PHE A 50 -2.54 -6.26 14.38
CA PHE A 50 -2.36 -4.87 14.78
C PHE A 50 -3.55 -4.02 14.35
N PRO A 51 -4.09 -3.18 15.26
CA PRO A 51 -5.14 -2.25 14.91
C PRO A 51 -4.62 -1.15 13.98
N VAL A 52 -5.46 -0.73 13.05
CA VAL A 52 -5.10 0.30 12.07
C VAL A 52 -6.13 1.42 12.03
N LYS A 53 -5.65 2.59 11.61
CA LYS A 53 -6.49 3.74 11.27
C LYS A 53 -6.14 4.20 9.86
N VAL A 54 -7.16 4.40 9.03
CA VAL A 54 -6.98 5.02 7.71
C VAL A 54 -6.57 6.47 7.91
N VAL A 55 -5.45 6.86 7.30
CA VAL A 55 -4.93 8.23 7.31
C VAL A 55 -5.45 9.01 6.11
N ALA A 56 -5.30 8.45 4.92
CA ALA A 56 -5.78 9.03 3.67
C ALA A 56 -6.01 7.97 2.60
N ILE A 57 -6.91 8.28 1.69
CA ILE A 57 -7.20 7.47 0.49
C ILE A 57 -7.13 8.40 -0.72
N ASP A 58 -6.36 8.00 -1.73
CA ASP A 58 -6.41 8.56 -3.08
C ASP A 58 -7.21 7.62 -3.97
N HIS A 59 -8.46 7.95 -4.21
CA HIS A 59 -9.36 7.15 -5.04
C HIS A 59 -8.99 7.18 -6.52
N ALA A 60 -8.32 8.24 -7.00
CA ALA A 60 -7.95 8.37 -8.40
C ALA A 60 -6.79 7.44 -8.76
N ASN A 61 -5.84 7.29 -7.84
CA ASN A 61 -4.65 6.46 -8.01
C ASN A 61 -4.72 5.13 -7.25
N ASP A 62 -5.86 4.84 -6.59
CA ASP A 62 -6.05 3.61 -5.82
C ASP A 62 -4.97 3.40 -4.73
N LEU A 63 -4.65 4.44 -3.97
CA LEU A 63 -3.67 4.42 -2.91
C LEU A 63 -4.32 4.65 -1.55
N CYS A 64 -3.82 3.97 -0.52
CA CYS A 64 -4.23 4.19 0.86
C CYS A 64 -3.04 4.13 1.81
N ILE A 65 -3.00 5.07 2.75
CA ILE A 65 -2.06 5.04 3.87
C ILE A 65 -2.81 4.75 5.16
N LEU A 66 -2.31 3.75 5.86
CA LEU A 66 -2.75 3.32 7.18
C LEU A 66 -1.74 3.74 8.25
N ARG A 67 -2.24 4.07 9.44
CA ARG A 67 -1.44 4.10 10.66
C ARG A 67 -1.65 2.79 11.41
N VAL A 68 -0.59 2.01 11.56
CA VAL A 68 -0.59 0.70 12.23
C VAL A 68 -0.02 0.89 13.63
N GLN A 69 -0.82 0.61 14.66
CA GLN A 69 -0.41 0.81 16.05
C GLN A 69 0.39 -0.39 16.56
N GLY A 70 1.49 -0.10 17.25
CA GLY A 70 2.28 -1.11 17.96
C GLY A 70 3.19 -1.98 17.10
N ILE A 71 3.06 -1.96 15.77
CA ILE A 71 3.93 -2.74 14.90
C ILE A 71 5.38 -2.22 14.96
N LYS A 72 6.33 -3.14 15.12
CA LYS A 72 7.78 -2.85 15.22
C LYS A 72 8.53 -3.56 14.08
N LYS A 73 8.16 -3.25 12.85
CA LYS A 73 8.82 -3.79 11.66
C LYS A 73 9.56 -2.68 10.94
N PRO A 74 10.70 -2.98 10.30
CA PRO A 74 11.44 -1.98 9.54
C PRO A 74 10.60 -1.45 8.38
N ALA A 75 10.80 -0.18 8.05
CA ALA A 75 10.22 0.40 6.86
C ALA A 75 11.01 -0.02 5.62
N ILE A 76 10.29 -0.18 4.50
CA ILE A 76 10.91 -0.32 3.19
C ILE A 76 11.57 1.01 2.79
N LYS A 77 12.72 0.95 2.15
CA LYS A 77 13.31 2.13 1.53
C LYS A 77 12.56 2.44 0.24
N ILE A 78 12.26 3.71 0.01
CA ILE A 78 11.66 4.18 -1.23
C ILE A 78 12.78 4.44 -2.23
N ALA A 79 12.67 3.94 -3.46
CA ALA A 79 13.62 4.21 -4.51
C ALA A 79 13.70 5.72 -4.81
N SER A 80 14.90 6.21 -5.10
CA SER A 80 15.13 7.62 -5.46
C SER A 80 14.75 7.94 -6.90
N GLU A 81 14.66 6.93 -7.76
CA GLU A 81 14.40 7.05 -9.18
C GLU A 81 13.28 6.11 -9.63
N ALA A 82 12.53 6.55 -10.64
CA ALA A 82 11.52 5.73 -11.28
C ALA A 82 12.18 4.59 -12.07
N PRO A 83 11.50 3.43 -12.22
CA PRO A 83 12.03 2.34 -13.04
C PRO A 83 11.99 2.71 -14.54
N GLU A 84 12.89 2.12 -15.31
CA GLU A 84 12.91 2.18 -16.77
C GLU A 84 12.32 0.90 -17.40
N PRO A 85 11.65 1.00 -18.57
CA PRO A 85 11.14 -0.18 -19.26
C PRO A 85 12.20 -1.26 -19.49
N GLY A 86 11.91 -2.48 -19.03
CA GLY A 86 12.84 -3.60 -19.04
C GLY A 86 13.56 -3.87 -17.73
N ASP A 87 13.44 -2.98 -16.74
CA ASP A 87 14.00 -3.20 -15.41
C ASP A 87 13.35 -4.40 -14.74
N ARG A 88 14.19 -5.21 -14.11
CA ARG A 88 13.77 -6.34 -13.31
C ARG A 88 13.16 -5.87 -12.00
N VAL A 89 12.02 -6.43 -11.65
CA VAL A 89 11.27 -6.08 -10.44
C VAL A 89 10.86 -7.31 -9.65
N TYR A 90 10.61 -7.11 -8.36
CA TYR A 90 10.16 -8.14 -7.43
C TYR A 90 8.87 -7.69 -6.75
N ASN A 91 7.99 -8.64 -6.45
CA ASN A 91 6.76 -8.40 -5.74
C ASN A 91 6.62 -9.40 -4.59
N LEU A 92 6.33 -8.91 -3.40
CA LEU A 92 6.06 -9.71 -2.22
C LEU A 92 4.57 -9.61 -1.90
N ALA A 93 3.83 -10.68 -2.09
CA ALA A 93 2.37 -10.64 -1.97
C ALA A 93 1.83 -11.88 -1.24
N ALA A 94 0.60 -11.75 -0.72
CA ALA A 94 -0.18 -12.84 -0.19
C ALA A 94 -1.40 -13.14 -1.10
N PRO A 95 -1.19 -13.65 -2.34
CA PRO A 95 -2.29 -13.94 -3.25
C PRO A 95 -3.21 -14.98 -2.62
N THR A 96 -4.52 -14.74 -2.65
CA THR A 96 -5.54 -15.60 -2.01
C THR A 96 -5.31 -15.90 -0.52
N GLY A 97 -4.53 -15.05 0.16
CA GLY A 97 -4.17 -15.25 1.57
C GLY A 97 -3.04 -16.25 1.80
N ILE A 98 -2.31 -16.61 0.75
CA ILE A 98 -1.18 -17.54 0.87
C ILE A 98 0.00 -16.80 1.48
N PHE A 99 0.18 -16.94 2.78
CA PHE A 99 1.39 -16.62 3.52
C PHE A 99 1.40 -17.39 4.85
N ASP A 100 2.56 -17.61 5.41
CA ASP A 100 2.70 -18.20 6.74
C ASP A 100 3.91 -17.58 7.47
N LYS A 101 4.10 -17.95 8.72
CA LYS A 101 5.25 -17.51 9.51
C LYS A 101 6.54 -17.85 8.76
N ASN A 102 7.33 -16.81 8.48
CA ASN A 102 8.57 -16.89 7.69
C ASN A 102 8.39 -17.37 6.24
N MET A 103 7.18 -17.32 5.69
CA MET A 103 6.92 -17.66 4.31
C MET A 103 5.98 -16.63 3.66
N ILE A 104 6.49 -15.91 2.68
CA ILE A 104 5.73 -15.02 1.81
C ILE A 104 6.12 -15.29 0.36
N PRO A 105 5.16 -15.44 -0.56
CA PRO A 105 5.44 -15.58 -1.97
C PRO A 105 6.20 -14.38 -2.52
N ILE A 106 7.26 -14.66 -3.26
CA ILE A 106 8.05 -13.68 -3.99
C ILE A 106 7.88 -13.95 -5.47
N PHE A 107 7.49 -12.94 -6.22
CA PHE A 107 7.34 -12.98 -7.66
C PHE A 107 8.38 -12.08 -8.31
N GLU A 108 8.84 -12.46 -9.48
CA GLU A 108 9.80 -11.73 -10.29
C GLU A 108 9.19 -11.41 -11.65
N GLY A 109 9.57 -10.29 -12.22
CA GLY A 109 9.16 -9.87 -13.54
C GLY A 109 9.83 -8.58 -13.97
N PHE A 110 9.15 -7.82 -14.83
CA PHE A 110 9.72 -6.62 -15.45
C PHE A 110 8.77 -5.44 -15.40
N PHE A 111 9.33 -4.25 -15.33
CA PHE A 111 8.60 -3.03 -15.61
C PHE A 111 8.40 -2.88 -17.11
N ASN A 112 7.15 -2.81 -17.55
CA ASN A 112 6.80 -2.75 -18.98
C ASN A 112 6.60 -1.33 -19.49
N GLY A 113 6.48 -0.37 -18.59
CA GLY A 113 6.25 1.03 -18.93
C GLY A 113 5.00 1.63 -18.30
N SER A 114 4.87 2.94 -18.47
CA SER A 114 3.72 3.72 -18.00
C SER A 114 2.97 4.34 -19.17
N SER A 115 1.65 4.29 -19.11
CA SER A 115 0.77 5.06 -19.98
C SER A 115 0.27 6.31 -19.22
N LYS A 116 -0.68 7.05 -19.83
CA LYS A 116 -1.23 8.26 -19.23
C LYS A 116 -1.71 8.05 -17.78
N ASN A 117 -2.36 6.92 -17.47
CA ASN A 117 -3.08 6.71 -16.21
C ASN A 117 -2.63 5.48 -15.41
N ARG A 118 -1.69 4.68 -15.91
CA ARG A 118 -1.30 3.43 -15.25
C ARG A 118 0.10 2.98 -15.65
N THR A 119 0.65 2.17 -14.78
CA THR A 119 1.92 1.46 -14.99
C THR A 119 1.66 -0.03 -15.06
N ILE A 120 2.35 -0.73 -15.95
CA ILE A 120 2.23 -2.17 -16.16
C ILE A 120 3.53 -2.86 -15.80
N TYR A 121 3.39 -3.96 -15.05
CA TYR A 121 4.47 -4.87 -14.70
C TYR A 121 4.10 -6.29 -15.13
N SER A 122 5.04 -7.03 -15.70
CA SER A 122 4.85 -8.45 -16.03
C SER A 122 5.13 -9.34 -14.82
N ILE A 123 4.33 -9.17 -13.78
CA ILE A 123 4.32 -9.99 -12.55
C ILE A 123 2.94 -10.59 -12.33
N PRO A 124 2.87 -11.83 -11.76
CA PRO A 124 1.59 -12.44 -11.42
C PRO A 124 0.86 -11.63 -10.35
N ALA A 125 -0.44 -11.42 -10.53
CA ALA A 125 -1.29 -10.80 -9.51
C ALA A 125 -2.68 -11.42 -9.52
N LYS A 126 -3.22 -11.67 -8.32
CA LYS A 126 -4.58 -12.19 -8.08
C LYS A 126 -5.19 -11.50 -6.86
N GLY A 127 -6.43 -11.80 -6.56
CA GLY A 127 -7.08 -11.37 -5.33
C GLY A 127 -6.19 -11.66 -4.11
N GLY A 128 -5.99 -10.67 -3.25
CA GLY A 128 -5.01 -10.72 -2.17
C GLY A 128 -3.68 -10.02 -2.47
N SER A 129 -3.28 -9.90 -3.75
CA SER A 129 -2.07 -9.16 -4.14
C SER A 129 -2.25 -7.64 -4.08
N SER A 130 -3.47 -7.11 -4.09
CA SER A 130 -3.73 -5.68 -3.97
C SER A 130 -3.04 -5.08 -2.76
N GLY A 131 -2.29 -4.00 -2.96
CA GLY A 131 -1.49 -3.32 -1.94
C GLY A 131 -0.08 -3.89 -1.74
N SER A 132 0.28 -4.99 -2.40
CA SER A 132 1.61 -5.57 -2.27
C SER A 132 2.68 -4.70 -2.94
N PRO A 133 3.86 -4.55 -2.30
CA PRO A 133 4.93 -3.72 -2.83
C PRO A 133 5.55 -4.31 -4.09
N ILE A 134 5.91 -3.42 -5.02
CA ILE A 134 6.78 -3.73 -6.15
C ILE A 134 8.12 -3.07 -5.89
N LEU A 135 9.19 -3.84 -5.98
CA LEU A 135 10.53 -3.45 -5.60
C LEU A 135 11.47 -3.51 -6.80
N ASN A 136 12.46 -2.62 -6.83
CA ASN A 136 13.57 -2.71 -7.76
C ASN A 136 14.57 -3.82 -7.34
N HIS A 137 15.63 -3.99 -8.09
CA HIS A 137 16.68 -5.00 -7.81
C HIS A 137 17.46 -4.74 -6.51
N GLU A 138 17.40 -3.53 -5.96
CA GLU A 138 17.99 -3.16 -4.67
C GLU A 138 17.04 -3.38 -3.49
N GLY A 139 15.82 -3.85 -3.76
CA GLY A 139 14.78 -4.06 -2.74
C GLY A 139 14.07 -2.77 -2.30
N GLU A 140 14.15 -1.72 -3.09
CA GLU A 140 13.51 -0.43 -2.81
C GLU A 140 12.15 -0.33 -3.48
N LEU A 141 11.20 0.34 -2.81
CA LEU A 141 9.83 0.51 -3.28
C LEU A 141 9.77 1.40 -4.53
N ILE A 142 9.20 0.88 -5.61
CA ILE A 142 8.96 1.59 -6.87
C ILE A 142 7.48 1.65 -7.25
N GLY A 143 6.63 0.84 -6.64
CA GLY A 143 5.21 0.77 -6.96
C GLY A 143 4.46 -0.17 -6.03
N MET A 144 3.20 -0.39 -6.37
CA MET A 144 2.29 -1.22 -5.60
C MET A 144 1.27 -1.86 -6.53
N VAL A 145 0.95 -3.13 -6.33
CA VAL A 145 -0.10 -3.80 -7.09
C VAL A 145 -1.46 -3.20 -6.73
N SER A 146 -2.13 -2.58 -7.69
CA SER A 146 -3.50 -2.10 -7.57
C SER A 146 -4.49 -3.12 -8.14
N ALA A 147 -4.22 -3.61 -9.35
CA ALA A 147 -5.10 -4.53 -10.05
C ALA A 147 -4.30 -5.52 -10.90
N ALA A 148 -5.02 -6.50 -11.45
CA ALA A 148 -4.52 -7.40 -12.48
C ALA A 148 -5.50 -7.44 -13.65
N PHE A 149 -5.01 -7.81 -14.82
CA PHE A 149 -5.89 -8.08 -15.95
C PHE A 149 -6.57 -9.45 -15.77
N ILE A 150 -7.88 -9.49 -15.90
CA ILE A 150 -8.68 -10.71 -15.66
C ILE A 150 -8.21 -11.86 -16.56
N HIS A 151 -7.93 -11.57 -17.82
CA HIS A 151 -7.52 -12.57 -18.83
C HIS A 151 -6.00 -12.77 -18.91
N PHE A 152 -5.21 -11.90 -18.23
CA PHE A 152 -3.75 -11.95 -18.19
C PHE A 152 -3.26 -11.72 -16.74
N PRO A 153 -3.42 -12.71 -15.86
CA PRO A 153 -3.07 -12.55 -14.45
C PRO A 153 -1.56 -12.37 -14.21
N ASN A 154 -0.74 -12.49 -15.24
CA ASN A 154 0.69 -12.20 -15.21
C ASN A 154 1.03 -10.75 -15.57
N LEU A 155 0.01 -9.89 -15.71
CA LEU A 155 0.19 -8.46 -15.88
C LEU A 155 -0.49 -7.72 -14.72
N ALA A 156 0.32 -7.13 -13.87
CA ALA A 156 -0.13 -6.28 -12.78
C ALA A 156 -0.19 -4.82 -13.20
N VAL A 157 -1.18 -4.13 -12.65
CA VAL A 157 -1.36 -2.68 -12.79
C VAL A 157 -0.97 -2.01 -11.49
N SER A 158 -0.24 -0.91 -11.59
CA SER A 158 0.17 -0.06 -10.49
C SER A 158 -0.17 1.40 -10.80
N PRO A 159 -0.39 2.26 -9.80
CA PRO A 159 -0.24 3.69 -9.95
C PRO A 159 1.16 4.04 -10.46
N LYS A 160 1.32 5.23 -11.01
CA LYS A 160 2.65 5.72 -11.41
C LYS A 160 3.56 5.88 -10.19
N TYR A 161 4.85 5.71 -10.42
CA TYR A 161 5.87 5.91 -9.39
C TYR A 161 5.75 7.29 -8.75
N GLU A 162 5.68 8.37 -9.54
CA GLU A 162 5.61 9.75 -9.07
C GLU A 162 4.37 10.00 -8.22
N GLU A 163 3.21 9.47 -8.64
CA GLU A 163 1.95 9.58 -7.90
C GLU A 163 2.03 8.86 -6.55
N THR A 164 2.59 7.66 -6.56
CA THR A 164 2.77 6.85 -5.34
C THR A 164 3.69 7.56 -4.34
N ILE A 165 4.86 8.04 -4.78
CA ILE A 165 5.84 8.68 -3.90
C ILE A 165 5.32 10.04 -3.39
N SER A 166 4.69 10.81 -4.26
CA SER A 166 4.07 12.10 -3.89
C SER A 166 2.97 11.91 -2.84
N PHE A 167 2.09 10.94 -3.03
CA PHE A 167 1.04 10.60 -2.06
C PHE A 167 1.60 10.19 -0.70
N ILE A 168 2.63 9.34 -0.67
CA ILE A 168 3.29 8.92 0.57
C ILE A 168 3.85 10.13 1.32
N LYS A 169 4.69 10.92 0.65
CA LYS A 169 5.37 12.07 1.26
C LYS A 169 4.38 13.11 1.79
N ASN A 170 3.42 13.50 0.98
CA ASN A 170 2.43 14.50 1.34
C ASN A 170 1.53 14.04 2.49
N THR A 171 1.04 12.80 2.44
CA THR A 171 0.16 12.26 3.47
C THR A 171 0.85 12.22 4.83
N ILE A 172 2.08 11.70 4.89
CA ILE A 172 2.83 11.61 6.15
C ILE A 172 3.16 13.01 6.69
N TYR A 173 3.56 13.93 5.82
CA TYR A 173 3.85 15.31 6.20
C TYR A 173 2.63 16.00 6.83
N PHE A 174 1.48 15.96 6.16
CA PHE A 174 0.26 16.60 6.68
C PHE A 174 -0.30 15.93 7.93
N ASP A 175 -0.22 14.59 8.03
CA ASP A 175 -0.63 13.89 9.24
C ASP A 175 0.23 14.28 10.45
N ARG A 176 1.52 14.49 10.25
CA ARG A 176 2.43 14.97 11.29
C ARG A 176 2.12 16.40 11.72
N ILE A 177 1.90 17.30 10.78
CA ILE A 177 1.51 18.69 11.09
C ILE A 177 0.22 18.72 11.88
N LYS A 178 -0.80 17.97 11.45
CA LYS A 178 -2.07 17.89 12.18
C LYS A 178 -1.87 17.44 13.62
N LYS A 179 -1.05 16.42 13.84
CA LYS A 179 -0.72 15.95 15.20
C LYS A 179 -0.05 17.03 16.05
N LEU A 180 0.89 17.79 15.50
CA LEU A 180 1.56 18.88 16.21
C LEU A 180 0.58 20.02 16.55
N GLN A 181 -0.36 20.32 15.68
CA GLN A 181 -1.42 21.28 15.92
C GLN A 181 -2.39 20.80 17.02
N ASP A 182 -2.80 19.54 16.99
CA ASP A 182 -3.69 18.94 18.00
C ASP A 182 -3.03 18.89 19.38
N LEU A 183 -1.71 18.77 19.45
CA LEU A 183 -0.92 18.84 20.68
C LEU A 183 -0.62 20.29 21.15
N GLY A 184 -1.05 21.30 20.41
CA GLY A 184 -0.78 22.72 20.71
C GLY A 184 0.67 23.15 20.51
N ILE A 185 1.51 22.32 19.87
CA ILE A 185 2.92 22.63 19.59
C ILE A 185 3.05 23.58 18.40
N MET A 186 2.10 23.53 17.46
CA MET A 186 2.01 24.43 16.31
C MET A 186 0.68 25.18 16.32
N ARG A 187 0.70 26.47 15.94
CA ARG A 187 -0.53 27.24 15.75
C ARG A 187 -1.29 26.71 14.54
N LYS A 188 -2.62 26.62 14.64
CA LYS A 188 -3.48 26.44 13.48
C LYS A 188 -3.43 27.75 12.70
N TYR A 189 -2.95 27.73 11.48
CA TYR A 189 -3.13 28.84 10.57
C TYR A 189 -4.61 28.90 10.19
N GLY A 190 -5.24 30.02 10.49
CA GLY A 190 -6.60 30.34 10.08
C GLY A 190 -6.66 30.68 8.61
#